data_bde35832a67aa8c19de80fdc56d03c3d
#
_entry.id   bde35832a67aa8c19de80fdc56d03c3d
#
_cell.length_a   1.000
_cell.length_b   1.000
_cell.length_c   1.000
_cell.angle_alpha   90.00
_cell.angle_beta   90.00
_cell.angle_gamma   90.00
#
_symmetry.space_group_name_H-M   'P 1'
#
loop_
_entity.id
_entity.type
_entity.pdbx_description
1 polymer ?
#
loop_
_entity_poly.entity_id
_entity_poly.type
_entity_poly.pdbx_seq_one_letter_code
_entity_poly.pdbx_strand_id
1 'polypeptide(L)'
;ILKASKSTKEENNATDSTWYKEGLTRVNMAVGTAYKNAEGENVISASGILNDGSDDVRVISADMSLDRIAVIVNSFIEMDGAEALLVDKNSGMILANRDSALISKTLGESGQSALYRKIAKKISQKNYDLTTLDGNMTVFDEVNGTDWILVSYIPKSVVLSELSNLRNIMLIISLICILILCVLIERMTHVVISPVKKMTKVITAMAGGDFTVSMKVKGKDEIAVMGRSVEQFIESMKQMIKKIEEVSGKLKEQADASKNVSGEMNEAAGIQSQSMGEMNSTVDQLSISVNEIA
;
A
#
# COMPACT_ATOMS: atom_id res chain seq x y z
N ILE A 1 -41.56 40.92 -3.76
CA ILE A 1 -42.36 41.96 -3.09
C ILE A 1 -42.97 41.34 -1.84
N LEU A 2 -42.36 41.58 -0.67
CA LEU A 2 -42.91 41.18 0.61
C LEU A 2 -44.12 42.12 0.89
N LYS A 3 -45.33 41.58 0.86
CA LYS A 3 -46.49 42.28 1.37
C LYS A 3 -46.37 42.28 2.91
N ALA A 4 -46.17 43.44 3.51
CA ALA A 4 -46.33 43.64 4.93
C ALA A 4 -47.72 43.16 5.32
N SER A 5 -47.85 42.15 6.17
CA SER A 5 -49.14 41.85 6.81
C SER A 5 -49.49 42.99 7.74
N LYS A 6 -50.68 43.55 7.63
CA LYS A 6 -51.17 44.48 8.64
C LYS A 6 -51.27 43.71 9.97
N SER A 7 -50.27 43.84 10.82
CA SER A 7 -50.41 43.47 12.20
C SER A 7 -51.14 44.62 12.90
N THR A 8 -52.27 44.30 13.48
CA THR A 8 -53.10 45.25 14.25
C THR A 8 -52.94 45.05 15.75
N LYS A 9 -51.91 44.38 16.20
CA LYS A 9 -51.59 44.34 17.63
C LYS A 9 -50.68 45.51 17.95
N GLU A 10 -51.26 46.53 18.57
CA GLU A 10 -50.48 47.49 19.33
C GLU A 10 -49.79 46.77 20.49
N GLU A 11 -48.47 46.70 20.44
CA GLU A 11 -47.70 46.29 21.60
C GLU A 11 -47.77 47.42 22.62
N ASN A 12 -48.63 47.26 23.63
CA ASN A 12 -48.67 48.16 24.79
C ASN A 12 -47.30 48.02 25.49
N ASN A 13 -46.37 48.98 25.28
CA ASN A 13 -45.03 49.14 25.80
C ASN A 13 -43.91 48.72 24.81
N ALA A 14 -44.04 48.99 23.52
CA ALA A 14 -42.96 48.79 22.54
C ALA A 14 -41.63 49.48 22.97
N THR A 15 -41.73 50.59 23.65
CA THR A 15 -40.57 51.37 24.17
C THR A 15 -39.79 50.66 25.26
N ASP A 16 -40.37 49.65 25.93
CA ASP A 16 -39.71 48.87 26.97
C ASP A 16 -39.02 47.61 26.41
N SER A 17 -39.34 47.25 25.16
CA SER A 17 -38.81 46.08 24.52
C SER A 17 -37.32 46.17 24.26
N THR A 18 -36.63 45.01 24.27
CA THR A 18 -35.19 44.92 24.02
C THR A 18 -34.82 45.47 22.64
N TRP A 19 -35.58 45.07 21.61
CA TRP A 19 -35.32 45.51 20.23
C TRP A 19 -35.42 47.04 20.04
N TYR A 20 -36.35 47.68 20.75
CA TYR A 20 -36.53 49.13 20.65
C TYR A 20 -35.38 49.89 21.34
N LYS A 21 -35.02 49.50 22.56
CA LYS A 21 -33.90 50.09 23.31
C LYS A 21 -32.59 49.96 22.57
N GLU A 22 -32.29 48.78 22.02
CA GLU A 22 -31.12 48.55 21.22
C GLU A 22 -31.16 49.30 19.88
N GLY A 23 -32.31 49.34 19.21
CA GLY A 23 -32.51 50.03 17.95
C GLY A 23 -32.26 51.53 18.05
N LEU A 24 -32.63 52.17 19.18
CA LEU A 24 -32.35 53.57 19.43
C LEU A 24 -30.85 53.92 19.45
N THR A 25 -29.97 52.96 19.71
CA THR A 25 -28.53 53.18 19.76
C THR A 25 -27.83 52.95 18.40
N ARG A 26 -28.60 52.55 17.36
CA ARG A 26 -28.06 52.06 16.09
C ARG A 26 -28.57 52.87 14.90
N VAL A 27 -27.66 53.52 14.19
CA VAL A 27 -27.97 54.24 12.95
C VAL A 27 -28.39 53.32 11.81
N ASN A 28 -27.77 52.13 11.75
CA ASN A 28 -28.08 51.07 10.78
C ASN A 28 -28.67 49.87 11.52
N MET A 29 -29.49 49.11 10.82
CA MET A 29 -30.02 47.84 11.37
C MET A 29 -28.85 46.90 11.68
N ALA A 30 -28.82 46.40 12.92
CA ALA A 30 -27.88 45.39 13.36
C ALA A 30 -28.58 44.37 14.26
N VAL A 31 -28.06 43.16 14.29
CA VAL A 31 -28.58 42.08 15.13
C VAL A 31 -28.31 42.41 16.59
N GLY A 32 -29.33 42.26 17.43
CA GLY A 32 -29.27 42.53 18.87
C GLY A 32 -29.11 41.27 19.72
N THR A 33 -29.48 41.43 20.99
CA THR A 33 -29.52 40.32 21.95
C THR A 33 -30.81 39.50 21.79
N ALA A 34 -30.72 38.19 22.03
CA ALA A 34 -31.88 37.30 22.02
C ALA A 34 -32.78 37.59 23.23
N TYR A 35 -34.10 37.58 23.05
CA TYR A 35 -35.09 37.82 24.07
C TYR A 35 -36.35 37.00 23.80
N LYS A 36 -37.31 37.03 24.72
CA LYS A 36 -38.64 36.46 24.47
C LYS A 36 -39.58 37.54 23.97
N ASN A 37 -40.22 37.30 22.83
CA ASN A 37 -41.25 38.17 22.30
C ASN A 37 -42.56 38.11 23.10
N ALA A 38 -43.55 38.88 22.74
CA ALA A 38 -44.86 38.93 23.40
C ALA A 38 -45.61 37.58 23.35
N GLU A 39 -45.31 36.77 22.36
CA GLU A 39 -45.86 35.43 22.20
C GLU A 39 -45.11 34.35 23.05
N GLY A 40 -44.03 34.76 23.72
CA GLY A 40 -43.20 33.86 24.53
C GLY A 40 -42.16 33.07 23.75
N GLU A 41 -42.00 33.37 22.46
CA GLU A 41 -40.98 32.71 21.59
C GLU A 41 -39.61 33.32 21.80
N ASN A 42 -38.56 32.51 21.69
CA ASN A 42 -37.20 33.00 21.69
C ASN A 42 -36.87 33.59 20.32
N VAL A 43 -36.60 34.91 20.28
CA VAL A 43 -36.32 35.63 19.06
C VAL A 43 -35.02 36.46 19.19
N ILE A 44 -34.44 36.78 18.07
CA ILE A 44 -33.39 37.80 17.97
C ILE A 44 -33.83 38.80 16.93
N SER A 45 -33.67 40.11 17.24
CA SER A 45 -34.12 41.15 16.35
C SER A 45 -32.96 41.91 15.72
N ALA A 46 -33.06 42.12 14.42
CA ALA A 46 -32.27 43.15 13.79
C ALA A 46 -33.07 44.48 13.90
N SER A 47 -32.51 45.44 14.59
CA SER A 47 -33.17 46.74 14.84
C SER A 47 -32.24 47.94 14.57
N GLY A 48 -32.84 49.11 14.27
CA GLY A 48 -32.11 50.31 14.03
C GLY A 48 -33.06 51.52 13.82
N ILE A 49 -32.53 52.75 13.84
CA ILE A 49 -33.29 53.95 13.60
C ILE A 49 -33.75 54.01 12.13
N LEU A 50 -35.03 54.23 11.92
CA LEU A 50 -35.58 54.51 10.58
C LEU A 50 -35.35 55.97 10.24
N ASN A 51 -34.46 56.21 9.32
CA ASN A 51 -34.24 57.58 8.80
C ASN A 51 -35.17 57.84 7.61
N ASP A 52 -36.39 58.35 7.89
CA ASP A 52 -37.42 58.64 6.90
C ASP A 52 -37.61 60.15 6.69
N GLY A 53 -36.72 60.95 7.30
CA GLY A 53 -36.80 62.47 7.22
C GLY A 53 -37.87 63.08 8.10
N SER A 54 -38.50 62.30 9.01
CA SER A 54 -39.42 62.86 10.01
C SER A 54 -38.68 63.39 11.25
N ASP A 55 -39.29 64.32 11.97
CA ASP A 55 -38.75 64.84 13.23
C ASP A 55 -38.91 63.82 14.39
N ASP A 56 -39.71 62.80 14.20
CA ASP A 56 -39.92 61.73 15.19
C ASP A 56 -38.88 60.67 15.07
N VAL A 57 -38.31 60.24 16.20
CA VAL A 57 -37.40 59.02 16.22
C VAL A 57 -38.22 57.73 16.12
N ARG A 58 -38.05 57.07 15.01
CA ARG A 58 -38.69 55.76 14.75
C ARG A 58 -37.67 54.68 14.70
N VAL A 59 -38.00 53.51 15.27
CA VAL A 59 -37.17 52.32 15.25
C VAL A 59 -37.88 51.24 14.40
N ILE A 60 -37.15 50.66 13.47
CA ILE A 60 -37.60 49.50 12.72
C ILE A 60 -36.94 48.23 13.30
N SER A 61 -37.69 47.16 13.38
CA SER A 61 -37.19 45.85 13.81
C SER A 61 -37.68 44.74 12.89
N ALA A 62 -36.85 43.71 12.75
CA ALA A 62 -37.20 42.47 12.10
C ALA A 62 -36.76 41.30 12.98
N ASP A 63 -37.74 40.52 13.42
CA ASP A 63 -37.53 39.41 14.33
C ASP A 63 -37.24 38.09 13.57
N MET A 64 -36.28 37.33 14.09
CA MET A 64 -35.93 35.99 13.62
C MET A 64 -36.06 35.02 14.79
N SER A 65 -36.88 33.99 14.60
CA SER A 65 -37.00 32.91 15.59
C SER A 65 -35.71 32.13 15.74
N LEU A 66 -35.26 31.93 16.99
CA LEU A 66 -34.08 31.12 17.29
C LEU A 66 -34.31 29.67 16.95
N ASP A 67 -35.54 29.14 17.04
CA ASP A 67 -35.86 27.79 16.61
C ASP A 67 -35.62 27.58 15.11
N ARG A 68 -35.95 28.60 14.29
CA ARG A 68 -35.63 28.55 12.85
C ARG A 68 -34.13 28.59 12.57
N ILE A 69 -33.38 29.36 13.33
CA ILE A 69 -31.91 29.38 13.23
C ILE A 69 -31.37 27.98 13.62
N ALA A 70 -31.89 27.38 14.69
CA ALA A 70 -31.50 26.02 15.10
C ALA A 70 -31.76 24.99 14.02
N VAL A 71 -32.92 25.04 13.35
CA VAL A 71 -33.22 24.15 12.20
C VAL A 71 -32.21 24.34 11.09
N ILE A 72 -31.86 25.58 10.72
CA ILE A 72 -30.89 25.86 9.68
C ILE A 72 -29.51 25.34 10.07
N VAL A 73 -29.03 25.65 11.27
CA VAL A 73 -27.72 25.21 11.76
C VAL A 73 -27.60 23.68 11.75
N ASN A 74 -28.66 22.99 12.19
CA ASN A 74 -28.66 21.53 12.24
C ASN A 74 -28.86 20.87 10.86
N SER A 75 -29.45 21.58 9.88
CA SER A 75 -29.65 21.04 8.52
C SER A 75 -28.36 20.87 7.73
N PHE A 76 -27.29 21.56 8.08
CA PHE A 76 -25.97 21.44 7.47
C PHE A 76 -25.13 20.30 8.03
N ILE A 77 -25.62 19.57 9.03
CA ILE A 77 -24.89 18.47 9.67
C ILE A 77 -25.26 17.17 8.94
N GLU A 78 -24.42 16.72 8.05
CA GLU A 78 -24.60 15.49 7.27
C GLU A 78 -23.97 14.26 7.93
N MET A 79 -23.04 14.47 8.86
CA MET A 79 -22.29 13.37 9.50
C MET A 79 -23.05 12.83 10.71
N ASP A 80 -23.25 11.51 10.76
CA ASP A 80 -23.84 10.83 11.90
C ASP A 80 -23.04 11.12 13.18
N GLY A 81 -23.75 11.50 14.24
CA GLY A 81 -23.16 11.83 15.53
C GLY A 81 -22.44 13.18 15.60
N ALA A 82 -22.39 13.95 14.51
CA ALA A 82 -21.97 15.34 14.57
C ALA A 82 -23.11 16.22 15.07
N GLU A 83 -22.75 17.27 15.79
CA GLU A 83 -23.67 18.28 16.29
C GLU A 83 -23.07 19.68 16.13
N ALA A 84 -23.92 20.69 16.09
CA ALA A 84 -23.50 22.08 16.12
C ALA A 84 -24.35 22.90 17.08
N LEU A 85 -23.75 23.96 17.56
CA LEU A 85 -24.44 25.00 18.32
C LEU A 85 -23.95 26.36 17.85
N LEU A 86 -24.85 27.36 17.90
CA LEU A 86 -24.54 28.75 17.62
C LEU A 86 -24.56 29.51 18.93
N VAL A 87 -23.54 30.29 19.18
CA VAL A 87 -23.37 31.05 20.45
C VAL A 87 -23.07 32.50 20.14
N ASP A 88 -23.67 33.40 20.87
CA ASP A 88 -23.26 34.81 20.92
C ASP A 88 -21.97 34.94 21.75
N LYS A 89 -20.89 35.46 21.14
CA LYS A 89 -19.55 35.52 21.76
C LYS A 89 -19.46 36.49 22.94
N ASN A 90 -20.34 37.50 23.00
CA ASN A 90 -20.32 38.54 24.03
C ASN A 90 -21.07 38.11 25.28
N SER A 91 -22.28 37.56 25.10
CA SER A 91 -23.15 37.13 26.22
C SER A 91 -22.91 35.66 26.61
N GLY A 92 -22.33 34.86 25.72
CA GLY A 92 -22.24 33.40 25.88
C GLY A 92 -23.59 32.70 25.72
N MET A 93 -24.60 33.36 25.21
CA MET A 93 -25.95 32.82 25.04
C MET A 93 -25.99 31.82 23.87
N ILE A 94 -26.62 30.69 24.07
CA ILE A 94 -26.88 29.68 23.03
C ILE A 94 -28.04 30.17 22.17
N LEU A 95 -27.77 30.48 20.91
CA LEU A 95 -28.72 30.93 19.92
C LEU A 95 -29.37 29.80 19.14
N ALA A 96 -28.63 28.70 18.91
CA ALA A 96 -29.12 27.51 18.27
C ALA A 96 -28.45 26.26 18.87
N ASN A 97 -29.25 25.25 19.09
CA ASN A 97 -28.82 23.93 19.54
C ASN A 97 -29.84 22.88 19.10
N ARG A 98 -29.42 21.62 18.94
CA ARG A 98 -30.35 20.51 18.67
C ARG A 98 -31.34 20.29 19.82
N ASP A 99 -30.88 20.47 21.06
CA ASP A 99 -31.77 20.51 22.23
C ASP A 99 -32.33 21.92 22.43
N SER A 100 -33.58 22.09 22.09
CA SER A 100 -34.29 23.38 22.22
C SER A 100 -34.34 23.90 23.68
N ALA A 101 -34.23 23.01 24.67
CA ALA A 101 -34.21 23.38 26.08
C ALA A 101 -32.93 24.17 26.48
N LEU A 102 -31.91 24.15 25.66
CA LEU A 102 -30.66 24.88 25.86
C LEU A 102 -30.65 26.25 25.17
N ILE A 103 -31.56 26.49 24.23
CA ILE A 103 -31.66 27.77 23.54
C ILE A 103 -32.01 28.89 24.55
N SER A 104 -31.38 30.03 24.40
CA SER A 104 -31.46 31.19 25.32
C SER A 104 -30.83 30.97 26.70
N LYS A 105 -30.16 29.85 26.95
CA LYS A 105 -29.35 29.68 28.17
C LYS A 105 -27.91 30.12 27.93
N THR A 106 -27.19 30.47 28.99
CA THR A 106 -25.76 30.77 28.89
C THR A 106 -24.96 29.48 28.80
N LEU A 107 -24.02 29.45 27.86
CA LEU A 107 -23.15 28.30 27.66
C LEU A 107 -22.22 28.07 28.87
N GLY A 108 -22.16 26.87 29.37
CA GLY A 108 -21.31 26.50 30.53
C GLY A 108 -22.01 26.68 31.89
N GLU A 109 -23.31 26.97 31.96
CA GLU A 109 -24.08 26.99 33.19
C GLU A 109 -24.02 25.66 33.96
N SER A 110 -24.30 25.76 35.25
CA SER A 110 -24.42 24.58 36.15
C SER A 110 -25.51 23.62 35.62
N GLY A 111 -25.15 22.35 35.51
CA GLY A 111 -26.05 21.30 34.98
C GLY A 111 -25.82 20.98 33.50
N GLN A 112 -25.09 21.78 32.74
CA GLN A 112 -24.70 21.45 31.37
C GLN A 112 -23.54 20.46 31.33
N SER A 113 -23.33 19.84 30.16
CA SER A 113 -22.28 18.86 29.94
C SER A 113 -20.86 19.44 30.15
N ALA A 114 -19.89 18.55 30.43
CA ALA A 114 -18.49 18.97 30.53
C ALA A 114 -17.97 19.58 29.23
N LEU A 115 -18.47 19.12 28.09
CA LEU A 115 -18.15 19.65 26.77
C LEU A 115 -18.54 21.15 26.68
N TYR A 116 -19.77 21.51 27.05
CA TYR A 116 -20.24 22.90 26.96
C TYR A 116 -19.45 23.84 27.86
N ARG A 117 -19.07 23.40 29.06
CA ARG A 117 -18.16 24.20 29.93
C ARG A 117 -16.79 24.42 29.31
N LYS A 118 -16.23 23.40 28.63
CA LYS A 118 -14.94 23.52 27.93
C LYS A 118 -15.04 24.41 26.70
N ILE A 119 -16.15 24.34 25.95
CA ILE A 119 -16.44 25.22 24.83
C ILE A 119 -16.55 26.68 25.32
N ALA A 120 -17.32 26.97 26.38
CA ALA A 120 -17.44 28.28 26.96
C ALA A 120 -16.10 28.87 27.36
N LYS A 121 -15.22 28.06 27.97
CA LYS A 121 -13.85 28.47 28.33
C LYS A 121 -13.01 28.84 27.09
N LYS A 122 -13.13 28.07 26.01
CA LYS A 122 -12.41 28.37 24.75
C LYS A 122 -12.89 29.67 24.11
N ILE A 123 -14.19 29.87 24.07
CA ILE A 123 -14.78 31.12 23.55
C ILE A 123 -14.31 32.33 24.37
N SER A 124 -14.35 32.26 25.72
CA SER A 124 -13.88 33.34 26.58
C SER A 124 -12.37 33.65 26.42
N GLN A 125 -11.57 32.64 26.03
CA GLN A 125 -10.14 32.80 25.74
C GLN A 125 -9.86 33.25 24.32
N LYS A 126 -10.88 33.40 23.45
CA LYS A 126 -10.77 33.68 22.00
C LYS A 126 -9.83 32.68 21.27
N ASN A 127 -9.85 31.42 21.69
CA ASN A 127 -9.05 30.36 21.12
C ASN A 127 -9.94 29.45 20.29
N TYR A 128 -9.90 29.60 19.00
CA TYR A 128 -10.77 28.94 18.02
C TYR A 128 -10.07 27.84 17.23
N ASP A 129 -8.87 27.42 17.68
CA ASP A 129 -8.15 26.33 17.03
C ASP A 129 -8.93 25.00 17.13
N LEU A 130 -8.83 24.19 16.07
CA LEU A 130 -9.32 22.81 16.09
C LEU A 130 -8.77 22.06 17.30
N THR A 131 -9.64 21.54 18.15
CA THR A 131 -9.22 20.91 19.39
C THR A 131 -10.12 19.73 19.75
N THR A 132 -9.62 18.87 20.63
CA THR A 132 -10.43 17.79 21.21
C THR A 132 -10.90 18.22 22.60
N LEU A 133 -12.21 18.39 22.77
CA LEU A 133 -12.85 18.74 24.04
C LEU A 133 -13.76 17.58 24.47
N ASP A 134 -13.52 17.05 25.64
CA ASP A 134 -14.35 15.99 26.24
C ASP A 134 -14.61 14.79 25.31
N GLY A 135 -13.57 14.36 24.57
CA GLY A 135 -13.67 13.27 23.62
C GLY A 135 -14.28 13.63 22.25
N ASN A 136 -14.66 14.90 22.03
CA ASN A 136 -15.21 15.40 20.78
C ASN A 136 -14.18 16.27 20.05
N MET A 137 -14.00 16.05 18.74
CA MET A 137 -13.28 16.97 17.87
C MET A 137 -14.18 18.18 17.66
N THR A 138 -13.67 19.36 17.99
CA THR A 138 -14.46 20.61 18.06
C THR A 138 -13.81 21.68 17.19
N VAL A 139 -14.61 22.32 16.35
CA VAL A 139 -14.24 23.43 15.45
C VAL A 139 -15.04 24.63 15.81
N PHE A 140 -14.45 25.80 15.70
CA PHE A 140 -15.06 27.10 15.98
C PHE A 140 -14.93 27.99 14.74
N ASP A 141 -16.07 28.48 14.24
CA ASP A 141 -16.12 29.40 13.09
C ASP A 141 -16.86 30.68 13.47
N GLU A 142 -16.24 31.83 13.27
CA GLU A 142 -16.90 33.13 13.47
C GLU A 142 -17.82 33.43 12.29
N VAL A 143 -19.08 33.76 12.58
CA VAL A 143 -20.05 34.13 11.55
C VAL A 143 -19.85 35.57 11.17
N ASN A 144 -19.36 35.81 9.95
CA ASN A 144 -19.03 37.16 9.46
C ASN A 144 -20.22 38.12 9.55
N GLY A 145 -19.94 39.33 10.04
CA GLY A 145 -20.94 40.41 10.19
C GLY A 145 -21.85 40.25 11.42
N THR A 146 -21.55 39.28 12.29
CA THR A 146 -22.25 39.09 13.55
C THR A 146 -21.26 38.88 14.70
N ASP A 147 -21.78 38.88 15.94
CA ASP A 147 -21.01 38.45 17.12
C ASP A 147 -21.24 36.97 17.45
N TRP A 148 -21.49 36.16 16.46
CA TRP A 148 -21.81 34.74 16.62
C TRP A 148 -20.66 33.83 16.30
N ILE A 149 -20.59 32.73 17.03
CA ILE A 149 -19.65 31.65 16.80
C ILE A 149 -20.46 30.38 16.57
N LEU A 150 -20.22 29.76 15.42
CA LEU A 150 -20.69 28.41 15.12
C LEU A 150 -19.67 27.43 15.70
N VAL A 151 -20.11 26.55 16.58
CA VAL A 151 -19.30 25.50 17.17
C VAL A 151 -19.82 24.16 16.67
N SER A 152 -19.01 23.47 15.87
CA SER A 152 -19.33 22.13 15.39
C SER A 152 -18.47 21.11 16.12
N TYR A 153 -19.06 19.99 16.54
CA TYR A 153 -18.32 18.94 17.23
C TYR A 153 -18.82 17.56 16.85
N ILE A 154 -17.90 16.59 16.88
CA ILE A 154 -18.16 15.20 16.57
C ILE A 154 -17.37 14.29 17.53
N PRO A 155 -17.96 13.22 18.06
CA PRO A 155 -17.22 12.25 18.88
C PRO A 155 -16.02 11.69 18.14
N LYS A 156 -14.84 11.76 18.77
CA LYS A 156 -13.60 11.21 18.19
C LYS A 156 -13.73 9.71 17.86
N SER A 157 -14.55 8.99 18.63
CA SER A 157 -14.85 7.58 18.39
C SER A 157 -15.52 7.34 17.03
N VAL A 158 -16.41 8.24 16.59
CA VAL A 158 -17.09 8.15 15.28
C VAL A 158 -16.06 8.32 14.17
N VAL A 159 -15.24 9.36 14.26
CA VAL A 159 -14.17 9.61 13.28
C VAL A 159 -13.16 8.45 13.24
N LEU A 160 -12.78 7.92 14.40
CA LEU A 160 -11.83 6.82 14.49
C LEU A 160 -12.41 5.45 14.10
N SER A 161 -13.74 5.26 14.19
CA SER A 161 -14.37 4.01 13.75
C SER A 161 -14.21 3.79 12.26
N GLU A 162 -14.37 4.83 11.45
CA GLU A 162 -14.10 4.75 10.00
C GLU A 162 -12.63 4.41 9.71
N LEU A 163 -11.70 5.01 10.46
CA LEU A 163 -10.28 4.70 10.34
C LEU A 163 -9.94 3.26 10.75
N SER A 164 -10.66 2.70 11.73
CA SER A 164 -10.46 1.32 12.18
C SER A 164 -10.87 0.31 11.12
N ASN A 165 -11.96 0.58 10.40
CA ASN A 165 -12.42 -0.23 9.28
C ASN A 165 -11.40 -0.23 8.13
N LEU A 166 -10.89 0.97 7.78
CA LEU A 166 -9.82 1.09 6.77
C LEU A 166 -8.56 0.32 7.19
N ARG A 167 -8.13 0.44 8.44
CA ARG A 167 -6.99 -0.31 8.97
C ARG A 167 -7.18 -1.83 8.84
N ASN A 168 -8.36 -2.34 9.21
CA ASN A 168 -8.65 -3.77 9.12
C ASN A 168 -8.65 -4.27 7.67
N ILE A 169 -9.21 -3.50 6.74
CA ILE A 169 -9.17 -3.80 5.30
C ILE A 169 -7.71 -3.83 4.80
N MET A 170 -6.89 -2.85 5.17
CA MET A 170 -5.47 -2.82 4.80
C MET A 170 -4.69 -4.01 5.36
N LEU A 171 -4.97 -4.44 6.59
CA LEU A 171 -4.36 -5.63 7.18
C LEU A 171 -4.73 -6.91 6.42
N ILE A 172 -6.00 -7.06 6.01
CA ILE A 172 -6.46 -8.21 5.22
C ILE A 172 -5.77 -8.22 3.86
N ILE A 173 -5.73 -7.08 3.17
CA ILE A 173 -5.04 -6.96 1.87
C ILE A 173 -3.56 -7.29 2.02
N SER A 174 -2.88 -6.78 3.04
CA SER A 174 -1.48 -7.07 3.32
C SER A 174 -1.23 -8.57 3.54
N LEU A 175 -2.09 -9.25 4.30
CA LEU A 175 -2.00 -10.68 4.54
C LEU A 175 -2.16 -11.49 3.24
N ILE A 176 -3.14 -11.11 2.40
CA ILE A 176 -3.35 -11.74 1.09
C ILE A 176 -2.12 -11.56 0.19
N CYS A 177 -1.55 -10.35 0.13
CA CYS A 177 -0.34 -10.07 -0.65
C CYS A 177 0.84 -10.94 -0.19
N ILE A 178 1.04 -11.09 1.13
CA ILE A 178 2.10 -11.94 1.69
C ILE A 178 1.90 -13.40 1.27
N LEU A 179 0.67 -13.92 1.36
CA LEU A 179 0.36 -15.29 0.93
C LEU A 179 0.65 -15.51 -0.56
N ILE A 180 0.26 -14.57 -1.41
CA ILE A 180 0.54 -14.62 -2.85
C ILE A 180 2.06 -14.63 -3.10
N LEU A 181 2.82 -13.77 -2.42
CA LEU A 181 4.29 -13.73 -2.53
C LEU A 181 4.93 -15.05 -2.09
N CYS A 182 4.48 -15.65 -0.99
CA CYS A 182 4.97 -16.95 -0.53
C CYS A 182 4.73 -18.05 -1.59
N VAL A 183 3.53 -18.10 -2.18
CA VAL A 183 3.22 -19.05 -3.25
C VAL A 183 4.07 -18.83 -4.50
N LEU A 184 4.29 -17.56 -4.88
CA LEU A 184 5.14 -17.22 -6.02
C LEU A 184 6.60 -17.64 -5.80
N ILE A 185 7.15 -17.40 -4.60
CA ILE A 185 8.52 -17.78 -4.24
C ILE A 185 8.65 -19.31 -4.26
N GLU A 186 7.69 -20.04 -3.69
CA GLU A 186 7.69 -21.51 -3.71
C GLU A 186 7.65 -22.04 -5.15
N ARG A 187 6.78 -21.50 -6.00
CA ARG A 187 6.69 -21.88 -7.41
C ARG A 187 7.98 -21.58 -8.16
N MET A 188 8.55 -20.41 -7.95
CA MET A 188 9.81 -20.01 -8.56
C MET A 188 10.97 -20.94 -8.15
N THR A 189 11.01 -21.36 -6.88
CA THR A 189 12.00 -22.32 -6.38
C THR A 189 11.87 -23.67 -7.07
N HIS A 190 10.67 -24.18 -7.24
CA HIS A 190 10.44 -25.48 -7.90
C HIS A 190 10.66 -25.44 -9.41
N VAL A 191 10.23 -24.38 -10.09
CA VAL A 191 10.27 -24.28 -11.56
C VAL A 191 11.63 -23.84 -12.09
N VAL A 192 12.35 -22.98 -11.38
CA VAL A 192 13.60 -22.40 -11.86
C VAL A 192 14.81 -22.92 -11.07
N ILE A 193 14.81 -22.76 -9.77
CA ILE A 193 16.02 -23.00 -8.94
C ILE A 193 16.34 -24.48 -8.86
N SER A 194 15.34 -25.34 -8.65
CA SER A 194 15.57 -26.79 -8.50
C SER A 194 16.15 -27.45 -9.76
N PRO A 195 15.63 -27.22 -10.97
CA PRO A 195 16.25 -27.73 -12.21
C PRO A 195 17.66 -27.22 -12.42
N VAL A 196 17.92 -25.92 -12.24
CA VAL A 196 19.28 -25.33 -12.39
C VAL A 196 20.27 -26.00 -11.42
N LYS A 197 19.87 -26.23 -10.16
CA LYS A 197 20.70 -26.90 -9.17
C LYS A 197 20.97 -28.36 -9.55
N LYS A 198 20.02 -29.07 -10.19
CA LYS A 198 20.22 -30.41 -10.73
C LYS A 198 21.23 -30.40 -11.90
N MET A 199 21.10 -29.41 -12.83
CA MET A 199 22.05 -29.24 -13.93
C MET A 199 23.47 -29.06 -13.40
N THR A 200 23.67 -28.17 -12.44
CA THR A 200 24.99 -27.94 -11.84
C THR A 200 25.58 -29.22 -11.26
N LYS A 201 24.78 -30.02 -10.55
CA LYS A 201 25.26 -31.31 -10.03
C LYS A 201 25.68 -32.27 -11.13
N VAL A 202 24.90 -32.38 -12.20
CA VAL A 202 25.21 -33.25 -13.33
C VAL A 202 26.50 -32.78 -14.04
N ILE A 203 26.63 -31.48 -14.31
CA ILE A 203 27.84 -30.91 -14.93
C ILE A 203 29.07 -31.14 -14.05
N THR A 204 28.95 -31.00 -12.73
CA THR A 204 30.04 -31.24 -11.79
C THR A 204 30.45 -32.71 -11.79
N ALA A 205 29.50 -33.66 -11.85
CA ALA A 205 29.80 -35.10 -11.97
C ALA A 205 30.53 -35.43 -13.28
N MET A 206 30.07 -34.82 -14.39
CA MET A 206 30.74 -34.96 -15.71
C MET A 206 32.16 -34.40 -15.69
N ALA A 207 32.38 -33.26 -15.04
CA ALA A 207 33.74 -32.71 -14.88
C ALA A 207 34.66 -33.60 -14.06
N GLY A 208 34.10 -34.45 -13.18
CA GLY A 208 34.80 -35.51 -12.46
C GLY A 208 34.97 -36.81 -13.25
N GLY A 209 34.53 -36.86 -14.51
CA GLY A 209 34.64 -38.06 -15.37
C GLY A 209 33.45 -39.02 -15.27
N ASP A 210 32.43 -38.71 -14.47
CA ASP A 210 31.22 -39.55 -14.37
C ASP A 210 30.20 -39.19 -15.45
N PHE A 211 30.23 -39.90 -16.54
CA PHE A 211 29.25 -39.81 -17.64
C PHE A 211 28.09 -40.81 -17.51
N THR A 212 27.95 -41.50 -16.37
CA THR A 212 26.82 -42.41 -16.13
C THR A 212 25.56 -41.68 -15.72
N VAL A 213 25.70 -40.43 -15.30
CA VAL A 213 24.60 -39.52 -14.91
C VAL A 213 23.63 -39.30 -16.05
N SER A 214 22.38 -39.00 -15.72
CA SER A 214 21.35 -38.61 -16.70
C SER A 214 20.56 -37.38 -16.21
N MET A 215 20.04 -36.61 -17.15
CA MET A 215 19.23 -35.42 -16.85
C MET A 215 17.90 -35.47 -17.59
N LYS A 216 16.82 -35.85 -16.88
CA LYS A 216 15.47 -35.79 -17.44
C LYS A 216 14.80 -34.48 -17.05
N VAL A 217 14.66 -33.55 -17.99
CA VAL A 217 13.97 -32.29 -17.79
C VAL A 217 12.64 -32.28 -18.53
N LYS A 218 11.57 -31.90 -17.81
CA LYS A 218 10.23 -31.74 -18.36
C LYS A 218 9.96 -30.26 -18.56
N GLY A 219 9.35 -29.88 -19.67
CA GLY A 219 8.98 -28.49 -19.99
C GLY A 219 9.34 -28.10 -21.41
N LYS A 220 8.98 -26.87 -21.78
CA LYS A 220 9.26 -26.26 -23.08
C LYS A 220 9.99 -24.91 -22.95
N ASP A 221 10.30 -24.50 -21.72
CA ASP A 221 11.01 -23.27 -21.39
C ASP A 221 12.52 -23.39 -21.67
N GLU A 222 13.24 -22.34 -21.48
CA GLU A 222 14.68 -22.22 -21.71
C GLU A 222 15.47 -23.19 -20.80
N ILE A 223 14.99 -23.42 -19.58
CA ILE A 223 15.60 -24.36 -18.63
C ILE A 223 15.48 -25.81 -19.16
N ALA A 224 14.33 -26.13 -19.73
CA ALA A 224 14.12 -27.44 -20.34
C ALA A 224 14.98 -27.61 -21.62
N VAL A 225 15.18 -26.56 -22.41
CA VAL A 225 16.10 -26.57 -23.55
C VAL A 225 17.52 -26.83 -23.09
N MET A 226 18.01 -26.10 -22.09
CA MET A 226 19.33 -26.32 -21.50
C MET A 226 19.52 -27.75 -21.01
N GLY A 227 18.50 -28.28 -20.30
CA GLY A 227 18.52 -29.66 -19.81
C GLY A 227 18.65 -30.71 -20.93
N ARG A 228 17.93 -30.53 -22.03
CA ARG A 228 18.04 -31.38 -23.21
C ARG A 228 19.43 -31.30 -23.86
N SER A 229 20.01 -30.11 -23.94
CA SER A 229 21.36 -29.91 -24.46
C SER A 229 22.41 -30.63 -23.61
N VAL A 230 22.29 -30.55 -22.28
CA VAL A 230 23.15 -31.31 -21.35
C VAL A 230 22.99 -32.82 -21.55
N GLU A 231 21.77 -33.32 -21.66
CA GLU A 231 21.51 -34.76 -21.91
C GLU A 231 22.13 -35.22 -23.25
N GLN A 232 21.97 -34.44 -24.31
CA GLN A 232 22.55 -34.72 -25.61
C GLN A 232 24.09 -34.72 -25.55
N PHE A 233 24.70 -33.84 -24.79
CA PHE A 233 26.13 -33.82 -24.58
C PHE A 233 26.61 -35.07 -23.84
N ILE A 234 25.90 -35.50 -22.79
CA ILE A 234 26.19 -36.74 -22.05
C ILE A 234 26.18 -37.95 -22.99
N GLU A 235 25.14 -38.05 -23.82
CA GLU A 235 25.01 -39.17 -24.77
C GLU A 235 26.15 -39.17 -25.81
N SER A 236 26.51 -38.00 -26.34
CA SER A 236 27.64 -37.89 -27.25
C SER A 236 28.98 -38.27 -26.59
N MET A 237 29.21 -37.92 -25.34
CA MET A 237 30.38 -38.31 -24.58
C MET A 237 30.42 -39.81 -24.31
N LYS A 238 29.30 -40.44 -23.94
CA LYS A 238 29.20 -41.89 -23.81
C LYS A 238 29.58 -42.60 -25.09
N GLN A 239 29.09 -42.17 -26.24
CA GLN A 239 29.39 -42.75 -27.52
C GLN A 239 30.88 -42.57 -27.88
N MET A 240 31.45 -41.41 -27.56
CA MET A 240 32.88 -41.16 -27.76
C MET A 240 33.77 -42.09 -26.93
N ILE A 241 33.45 -42.25 -25.63
CA ILE A 241 34.18 -43.17 -24.73
C ILE A 241 34.08 -44.58 -25.23
N LYS A 242 32.89 -45.06 -25.63
CA LYS A 242 32.72 -46.41 -26.22
C LYS A 242 33.55 -46.61 -27.47
N LYS A 243 33.65 -45.57 -28.32
CA LYS A 243 34.46 -45.62 -29.52
C LYS A 243 35.96 -45.67 -29.24
N ILE A 244 36.42 -44.92 -28.20
CA ILE A 244 37.79 -44.97 -27.70
C ILE A 244 38.11 -46.38 -27.14
N GLU A 245 37.21 -46.99 -26.41
CA GLU A 245 37.35 -48.32 -25.86
C GLU A 245 37.47 -49.38 -26.99
N GLU A 246 36.63 -49.30 -28.03
CA GLU A 246 36.70 -50.16 -29.23
C GLU A 246 38.01 -49.97 -29.97
N VAL A 247 38.46 -48.74 -30.22
CA VAL A 247 39.73 -48.43 -30.88
C VAL A 247 40.94 -48.94 -30.07
N SER A 248 40.87 -48.73 -28.73
CA SER A 248 41.92 -49.23 -27.83
C SER A 248 42.01 -50.77 -27.84
N GLY A 249 40.84 -51.47 -27.88
CA GLY A 249 40.81 -52.90 -28.07
C GLY A 249 41.45 -53.37 -29.36
N LYS A 250 41.13 -52.74 -30.50
CA LYS A 250 41.74 -53.05 -31.80
C LYS A 250 43.25 -52.75 -31.83
N LEU A 251 43.68 -51.66 -31.18
CA LEU A 251 45.11 -51.32 -31.03
C LEU A 251 45.85 -52.41 -30.23
N LYS A 252 45.28 -52.93 -29.19
CA LYS A 252 45.84 -54.01 -28.39
C LYS A 252 45.97 -55.32 -29.21
N GLU A 253 44.91 -55.71 -29.95
CA GLU A 253 44.96 -56.85 -30.85
C GLU A 253 46.06 -56.69 -31.90
N GLN A 254 46.21 -55.51 -32.51
CA GLN A 254 47.21 -55.24 -33.52
C GLN A 254 48.64 -55.20 -32.95
N ALA A 255 48.78 -54.73 -31.70
CA ALA A 255 50.04 -54.78 -31.00
C ALA A 255 50.46 -56.25 -30.69
N ASP A 256 49.52 -57.09 -30.26
CA ASP A 256 49.77 -58.50 -30.02
C ASP A 256 50.10 -59.23 -31.31
N ALA A 257 49.38 -58.95 -32.42
CA ALA A 257 49.69 -59.49 -33.72
C ALA A 257 51.09 -59.10 -34.22
N SER A 258 51.46 -57.81 -34.06
CA SER A 258 52.79 -57.30 -34.42
C SER A 258 53.89 -57.95 -33.60
N LYS A 259 53.62 -58.23 -32.31
CA LYS A 259 54.56 -58.90 -31.43
C LYS A 259 54.79 -60.34 -31.94
N ASN A 260 53.72 -61.06 -32.36
CA ASN A 260 53.80 -62.38 -32.89
C ASN A 260 54.64 -62.43 -34.22
N VAL A 261 54.32 -61.55 -35.15
CA VAL A 261 55.09 -61.40 -36.41
C VAL A 261 56.56 -61.08 -36.14
N SER A 262 56.84 -60.19 -35.16
CA SER A 262 58.22 -59.88 -34.75
C SER A 262 58.91 -61.12 -34.16
N GLY A 263 58.23 -61.96 -33.45
CA GLY A 263 58.69 -63.22 -32.94
C GLY A 263 59.07 -64.20 -34.11
N GLU A 264 58.13 -64.41 -35.04
CA GLU A 264 58.33 -65.23 -36.24
C GLU A 264 59.51 -64.70 -37.11
N MET A 265 59.65 -63.40 -37.25
CA MET A 265 60.72 -62.77 -37.99
C MET A 265 62.08 -62.93 -37.31
N ASN A 266 62.12 -62.94 -35.95
CA ASN A 266 63.35 -63.24 -35.21
C ASN A 266 63.75 -64.70 -35.34
N GLU A 267 62.79 -65.63 -35.32
CA GLU A 267 62.99 -67.04 -35.55
C GLU A 267 63.52 -67.29 -36.99
N ALA A 268 62.85 -66.70 -38.00
CA ALA A 268 63.29 -66.76 -39.39
C ALA A 268 64.69 -66.21 -39.59
N ALA A 269 65.02 -65.09 -38.95
CA ALA A 269 66.38 -64.51 -38.97
C ALA A 269 67.39 -65.46 -38.33
N GLY A 270 67.03 -66.17 -37.27
CA GLY A 270 67.86 -67.21 -36.64
C GLY A 270 68.16 -68.34 -37.61
N ILE A 271 67.14 -68.90 -38.27
CA ILE A 271 67.25 -69.94 -39.29
C ILE A 271 68.11 -69.48 -40.46
N GLN A 272 67.90 -68.25 -40.93
CA GLN A 272 68.67 -67.69 -41.99
C GLN A 272 70.17 -67.49 -41.62
N SER A 273 70.48 -67.06 -40.42
CA SER A 273 71.81 -67.03 -39.89
C SER A 273 72.52 -68.34 -39.85
N GLN A 274 71.76 -69.42 -39.39
CA GLN A 274 72.30 -70.74 -39.41
C GLN A 274 72.55 -71.28 -40.82
N SER A 275 71.65 -71.10 -41.76
CA SER A 275 71.80 -71.45 -43.15
C SER A 275 72.97 -70.69 -43.81
N MET A 276 73.18 -69.44 -43.45
CA MET A 276 74.39 -68.69 -43.93
C MET A 276 75.68 -69.23 -43.38
N GLY A 277 75.69 -69.73 -42.11
CA GLY A 277 76.81 -70.42 -41.49
C GLY A 277 77.15 -71.77 -42.21
N GLU A 278 76.11 -72.54 -42.54
CA GLU A 278 76.28 -73.78 -43.31
C GLU A 278 76.73 -73.53 -44.71
N MET A 279 76.23 -72.45 -45.38
CA MET A 279 76.66 -72.03 -46.70
C MET A 279 78.17 -71.60 -46.70
N ASN A 280 78.58 -70.84 -45.67
CA ASN A 280 79.93 -70.45 -45.49
C ASN A 280 80.91 -71.68 -45.35
N SER A 281 80.45 -72.63 -44.51
CA SER A 281 81.20 -73.88 -44.34
C SER A 281 81.30 -74.63 -45.67
N THR A 282 80.23 -74.68 -46.47
CA THR A 282 80.22 -75.31 -47.78
C THR A 282 81.13 -74.61 -48.79
N VAL A 283 81.15 -73.29 -48.76
CA VAL A 283 82.04 -72.41 -49.58
C VAL A 283 83.53 -72.65 -49.22
N ASP A 284 83.84 -72.82 -47.87
CA ASP A 284 85.18 -73.14 -47.40
C ASP A 284 85.62 -74.50 -47.88
N GLN A 285 84.71 -75.57 -47.79
CA GLN A 285 84.97 -76.88 -48.33
C GLN A 285 85.24 -76.89 -49.87
N LEU A 286 84.44 -76.15 -50.62
CA LEU A 286 84.61 -75.93 -52.03
C LEU A 286 85.99 -75.30 -52.36
N SER A 287 86.36 -74.26 -51.57
CA SER A 287 87.66 -73.60 -51.72
C SER A 287 88.80 -74.50 -51.46
N ILE A 288 88.72 -75.43 -50.45
CA ILE A 288 89.69 -76.48 -50.20
C ILE A 288 89.74 -77.44 -51.36
N SER A 289 88.61 -77.89 -51.87
CA SER A 289 88.55 -78.88 -52.98
C SER A 289 89.05 -78.31 -54.28
N VAL A 290 88.84 -76.99 -54.55
CA VAL A 290 89.41 -76.31 -55.70
C VAL A 290 90.97 -76.20 -55.63
N ASN A 291 91.47 -75.95 -54.36
CA ASN A 291 92.91 -75.87 -54.14
C ASN A 291 93.62 -77.29 -54.30
N GLU A 292 92.85 -78.36 -54.00
CA GLU A 292 93.40 -79.73 -54.21
C GLU A 292 93.45 -80.15 -55.69
N ILE A 293 92.71 -79.51 -56.58
CA ILE A 293 92.61 -79.77 -58.00
C ILE A 293 93.57 -78.96 -58.83
N ALA A 294 94.11 -77.81 -58.30
CA ALA A 294 95.06 -76.88 -58.96
C ALA A 294 96.46 -77.37 -58.72
#